data_1d16e87af2efdb5079de98b533ecb424
#
_entry.id   1d16e87af2efdb5079de98b533ecb424
#
_cell.length_a   1.000
_cell.length_b   1.000
_cell.length_c   1.000
_cell.angle_alpha   90.00
_cell.angle_beta   90.00
_cell.angle_gamma   90.00
#
_symmetry.space_group_name_H-M   'P 1'
#
loop_
_entity.id
_entity.type
_entity.pdbx_description
1 polymer ?
#
loop_
_entity_poly.entity_id
_entity_poly.type
_entity_poly.pdbx_seq_one_letter_code
_entity_poly.pdbx_strand_id
1 'polypeptide(L)'
;LLIGATPVFWAVDPSYIQIIIPTTVLSILALRFYTPPPKLYLVDVADAAGLALFAILGAQKALSYQLIEPVAVIMGVITGIAGGMIRDVLTPTTPFVMRSEMYALAAIIGVVVYTLVRSYIPETAAMITGMLAIFSLRVAAIYWQIQVPIIKFKDKT
;
A
#
# COMPACT_ATOMS: atom_id res chain seq x y z
N LEU A 1 -2.51 10.62 11.60
CA LEU A 1 -3.04 11.99 11.62
C LEU A 1 -4.57 12.00 11.69
N LEU A 2 -5.28 11.24 10.83
CA LEU A 2 -6.75 11.22 10.79
C LEU A 2 -7.40 10.79 12.12
N ILE A 3 -6.73 9.95 12.90
CA ILE A 3 -7.20 9.47 14.22
C ILE A 3 -6.63 10.27 15.39
N GLY A 4 -6.03 11.44 15.15
CA GLY A 4 -5.48 12.29 16.20
C GLY A 4 -4.23 11.76 16.89
N ALA A 5 -3.56 10.73 16.33
CA ALA A 5 -2.31 10.19 16.86
C ALA A 5 -1.17 11.21 16.70
N THR A 6 -0.88 11.94 17.75
CA THR A 6 0.20 12.93 17.81
C THR A 6 1.08 12.70 19.04
N PRO A 7 2.39 12.96 18.95
CA PRO A 7 3.15 13.31 17.74
C PRO A 7 3.28 12.14 16.77
N VAL A 8 3.50 12.46 15.48
CA VAL A 8 3.70 11.42 14.45
C VAL A 8 4.98 10.63 14.74
N PHE A 9 4.93 9.32 14.59
CA PHE A 9 5.98 8.39 15.04
C PHE A 9 7.37 8.70 14.47
N TRP A 10 7.49 9.07 13.19
CA TRP A 10 8.78 9.41 12.57
C TRP A 10 9.39 10.72 13.08
N ALA A 11 8.61 11.59 13.72
CA ALA A 11 9.12 12.80 14.35
C ALA A 11 9.68 12.53 15.76
N VAL A 12 9.30 11.40 16.36
CA VAL A 12 9.78 10.99 17.69
C VAL A 12 10.99 10.06 17.57
N ASP A 13 10.96 9.17 16.59
CA ASP A 13 12.03 8.19 16.36
C ASP A 13 12.84 8.57 15.11
N PRO A 14 14.09 9.04 15.27
CA PRO A 14 14.93 9.43 14.16
C PRO A 14 15.39 8.26 13.27
N SER A 15 15.22 7.00 13.72
CA SER A 15 15.64 5.82 12.96
C SER A 15 15.04 5.75 11.57
N TYR A 16 13.79 6.21 11.41
CA TYR A 16 13.12 6.25 10.11
C TYR A 16 13.87 7.15 9.12
N ILE A 17 14.25 8.35 9.54
CA ILE A 17 14.97 9.31 8.70
C ILE A 17 16.38 8.78 8.40
N GLN A 18 17.04 8.17 9.38
CA GLN A 18 18.38 7.57 9.24
C GLN A 18 18.40 6.42 8.24
N ILE A 19 17.30 5.72 8.04
CA ILE A 19 17.18 4.63 7.05
C ILE A 19 16.77 5.20 5.69
N ILE A 20 15.80 6.11 5.65
CA ILE A 20 15.23 6.63 4.41
C ILE A 20 16.28 7.42 3.61
N ILE A 21 17.02 8.33 4.25
CA ILE A 21 17.99 9.17 3.54
C ILE A 21 19.09 8.35 2.86
N PRO A 22 19.83 7.47 3.56
CA PRO A 22 20.87 6.65 2.93
C PRO A 22 20.32 5.72 1.85
N THR A 23 19.15 5.12 2.09
CA THR A 23 18.51 4.22 1.10
C THR A 23 18.15 4.99 -0.17
N THR A 24 17.62 6.20 -0.04
CA THR A 24 17.30 7.06 -1.18
C THR A 24 18.54 7.46 -1.96
N VAL A 25 19.60 7.91 -1.27
CA VAL A 25 20.87 8.27 -1.90
C VAL A 25 21.48 7.06 -2.62
N LEU A 26 21.49 5.88 -1.96
CA LEU A 26 22.01 4.65 -2.56
C LEU A 26 21.20 4.25 -3.79
N SER A 27 19.88 4.38 -3.75
CA SER A 27 19.00 4.08 -4.89
C SER A 27 19.28 4.99 -6.08
N ILE A 28 19.46 6.31 -5.84
CA ILE A 28 19.80 7.28 -6.88
C ILE A 28 21.16 6.95 -7.50
N LEU A 29 22.15 6.64 -6.67
CA LEU A 29 23.48 6.25 -7.14
C LEU A 29 23.45 4.94 -7.94
N ALA A 30 22.73 3.95 -7.46
CA ALA A 30 22.56 2.67 -8.17
C ALA A 30 21.92 2.87 -9.55
N LEU A 31 20.86 3.68 -9.65
CA LEU A 31 20.19 3.99 -10.91
C LEU A 31 21.07 4.80 -11.89
N ARG A 32 22.03 5.56 -11.38
CA ARG A 32 23.01 6.26 -12.21
C ARG A 32 23.96 5.30 -12.97
N PHE A 33 24.29 4.17 -12.35
CA PHE A 33 25.21 3.18 -12.91
C PHE A 33 24.52 1.99 -13.55
N TYR A 34 23.26 1.75 -13.20
CA TYR A 34 22.46 0.64 -13.70
C TYR A 34 21.12 1.14 -14.21
N THR A 35 20.94 1.08 -15.51
CA THR A 35 19.63 1.35 -16.13
C THR A 35 18.87 0.04 -16.18
N PRO A 36 17.84 -0.15 -15.34
CA PRO A 36 17.05 -1.37 -15.36
C PRO A 36 16.35 -1.52 -16.72
N PRO A 37 16.20 -2.76 -17.23
CA PRO A 37 15.51 -2.98 -18.49
C PRO A 37 14.06 -2.47 -18.39
N PRO A 38 13.50 -1.90 -19.49
CA PRO A 38 12.21 -1.20 -19.48
C PRO A 38 10.99 -2.08 -19.12
N LYS A 39 11.16 -3.39 -19.03
CA LYS A 39 10.13 -4.36 -18.63
C LYS A 39 10.25 -4.81 -17.16
N LEU A 40 11.12 -4.19 -16.39
CA LEU A 40 11.25 -4.58 -14.99
C LEU A 40 10.11 -3.95 -14.18
N TYR A 41 9.14 -4.76 -13.83
CA TYR A 41 8.03 -4.43 -12.91
C TYR A 41 8.52 -4.20 -11.46
N LEU A 42 9.80 -3.82 -11.30
CA LEU A 42 10.43 -3.69 -9.98
C LEU A 42 9.74 -2.62 -9.13
N VAL A 43 9.40 -1.48 -9.75
CA VAL A 43 8.69 -0.40 -9.07
C VAL A 43 7.29 -0.83 -8.68
N ASP A 44 6.60 -1.58 -9.54
CA ASP A 44 5.25 -2.06 -9.29
C ASP A 44 5.23 -3.13 -8.18
N VAL A 45 6.24 -4.00 -8.15
CA VAL A 45 6.40 -5.01 -7.09
C VAL A 45 6.79 -4.36 -5.76
N ALA A 46 7.70 -3.38 -5.79
CA ALA A 46 8.05 -2.62 -4.60
C ALA A 46 6.84 -1.83 -4.05
N ASP A 47 6.04 -1.23 -4.94
CA ASP A 47 4.79 -0.57 -4.58
C ASP A 47 3.79 -1.57 -3.97
N ALA A 48 3.65 -2.77 -4.53
CA ALA A 48 2.81 -3.83 -3.98
C ALA A 48 3.23 -4.23 -2.56
N ALA A 49 4.54 -4.31 -2.29
CA ALA A 49 5.07 -4.57 -0.96
C ALA A 49 4.78 -3.42 0.01
N GLY A 50 4.96 -2.17 -0.44
CA GLY A 50 4.62 -0.97 0.33
C GLY A 50 3.14 -0.91 0.66
N LEU A 51 2.27 -1.16 -0.33
CA LEU A 51 0.82 -1.21 -0.13
C LEU A 51 0.45 -2.26 0.94
N ALA A 52 1.00 -3.48 0.83
CA ALA A 52 0.74 -4.56 1.77
C ALA A 52 1.14 -4.19 3.20
N LEU A 53 2.35 -3.66 3.36
CA LEU A 53 2.88 -3.26 4.66
C LEU A 53 2.04 -2.13 5.29
N PHE A 54 1.85 -1.03 4.58
CA PHE A 54 1.22 0.16 5.13
C PHE A 54 -0.29 0.00 5.32
N ALA A 55 -0.97 -0.79 4.50
CA ALA A 55 -2.39 -1.08 4.69
C ALA A 55 -2.62 -1.87 5.99
N ILE A 56 -1.81 -2.89 6.25
CA ILE A 56 -1.95 -3.68 7.48
C ILE A 56 -1.52 -2.88 8.73
N LEU A 57 -0.41 -2.14 8.65
CA LEU A 57 0.02 -1.27 9.77
C LEU A 57 -1.00 -0.16 10.06
N GLY A 58 -1.62 0.41 9.05
CA GLY A 58 -2.68 1.41 9.19
C GLY A 58 -3.93 0.84 9.88
N ALA A 59 -4.36 -0.37 9.49
CA ALA A 59 -5.48 -1.06 10.10
C ALA A 59 -5.16 -1.46 11.55
N GLN A 60 -3.98 -2.03 11.81
CA GLN A 60 -3.52 -2.38 13.15
C GLN A 60 -3.52 -1.15 14.06
N LYS A 61 -2.99 -0.03 13.57
CA LYS A 61 -2.95 1.23 14.32
C LYS A 61 -4.36 1.71 14.65
N ALA A 62 -5.29 1.65 13.71
CA ALA A 62 -6.69 2.02 13.97
C ALA A 62 -7.32 1.13 15.04
N LEU A 63 -7.09 -0.18 14.98
CA LEU A 63 -7.59 -1.12 15.99
C LEU A 63 -6.94 -0.91 17.36
N SER A 64 -5.68 -0.51 17.43
CA SER A 64 -5.02 -0.17 18.72
C SER A 64 -5.64 1.06 19.41
N TYR A 65 -6.35 1.92 18.65
CA TYR A 65 -7.17 3.01 19.16
C TYR A 65 -8.63 2.60 19.40
N GLN A 66 -8.89 1.28 19.45
CA GLN A 66 -10.22 0.71 19.72
C GLN A 66 -11.30 1.13 18.71
N LEU A 67 -10.90 1.50 17.50
CA LEU A 67 -11.84 1.77 16.42
C LEU A 67 -12.46 0.44 15.93
N ILE A 68 -13.70 0.51 15.49
CA ILE A 68 -14.42 -0.65 14.95
C ILE A 68 -13.76 -1.16 13.66
N GLU A 69 -13.87 -2.45 13.38
CA GLU A 69 -13.21 -3.11 12.25
C GLU A 69 -13.47 -2.45 10.89
N PRO A 70 -14.70 -2.04 10.52
CA PRO A 70 -14.93 -1.36 9.25
C PRO A 70 -14.13 -0.06 9.11
N VAL A 71 -13.99 0.70 10.21
CA VAL A 71 -13.17 1.92 10.21
C VAL A 71 -11.69 1.57 10.09
N ALA A 72 -11.24 0.51 10.76
CA ALA A 72 -9.86 0.05 10.62
C ALA A 72 -9.54 -0.39 9.18
N VAL A 73 -10.46 -1.05 8.49
CA VAL A 73 -10.31 -1.39 7.07
C VAL A 73 -10.12 -0.11 6.24
N ILE A 74 -10.99 0.88 6.41
CA ILE A 74 -10.89 2.15 5.67
C ILE A 74 -9.56 2.85 5.96
N MET A 75 -9.15 2.94 7.23
CA MET A 75 -7.90 3.58 7.63
C MET A 75 -6.68 2.86 7.06
N GLY A 76 -6.70 1.53 7.06
CA GLY A 76 -5.66 0.70 6.46
C GLY A 76 -5.54 0.95 4.96
N VAL A 77 -6.65 0.89 4.23
CA VAL A 77 -6.69 1.12 2.79
C VAL A 77 -6.19 2.53 2.44
N ILE A 78 -6.66 3.57 3.12
CA ILE A 78 -6.21 4.96 2.91
C ILE A 78 -4.71 5.06 3.15
N THR A 79 -4.20 4.49 4.26
CA THR A 79 -2.78 4.54 4.61
C THR A 79 -1.91 3.86 3.55
N GLY A 80 -2.33 2.68 3.09
CA GLY A 80 -1.60 1.93 2.07
C GLY A 80 -1.55 2.63 0.72
N ILE A 81 -2.68 3.21 0.28
CA ILE A 81 -2.81 3.88 -1.02
C ILE A 81 -2.09 5.23 -1.04
N ALA A 82 -2.08 5.97 0.07
CA ALA A 82 -1.63 7.35 0.12
C ALA A 82 -0.20 7.55 -0.42
N GLY A 83 0.73 6.64 -0.08
CA GLY A 83 2.11 6.72 -0.54
C GLY A 83 2.23 6.62 -2.06
N GLY A 84 1.55 5.66 -2.68
CA GLY A 84 1.50 5.47 -4.13
C GLY A 84 0.86 6.68 -4.84
N MET A 85 -0.22 7.22 -4.28
CA MET A 85 -0.87 8.41 -4.83
C MET A 85 0.06 9.64 -4.81
N ILE A 86 0.73 9.89 -3.69
CA ILE A 86 1.68 11.02 -3.57
C ILE A 86 2.80 10.86 -4.59
N ARG A 87 3.40 9.67 -4.70
CA ARG A 87 4.43 9.40 -5.72
C ARG A 87 3.94 9.71 -7.12
N ASP A 88 2.76 9.22 -7.48
CA ASP A 88 2.23 9.35 -8.84
C ASP A 88 1.84 10.80 -9.18
N VAL A 89 1.40 11.58 -8.19
CA VAL A 89 1.15 13.03 -8.37
C VAL A 89 2.46 13.80 -8.55
N LEU A 90 3.53 13.40 -7.84
CA LEU A 90 4.85 14.03 -7.97
C LEU A 90 5.58 13.65 -9.27
N THR A 91 5.21 12.51 -9.86
CA THR A 91 5.66 12.10 -11.19
C THR A 91 4.56 12.42 -12.20
N PRO A 92 4.85 12.84 -13.46
CA PRO A 92 3.82 13.16 -14.45
C PRO A 92 3.12 11.90 -14.96
N THR A 93 2.57 11.11 -14.04
CA THR A 93 1.88 9.86 -14.31
C THR A 93 0.49 9.86 -13.70
N THR A 94 -0.46 9.17 -14.33
CA THR A 94 -1.78 8.98 -13.72
C THR A 94 -1.68 8.02 -12.53
N PRO A 95 -2.22 8.35 -11.35
CA PRO A 95 -2.14 7.50 -10.17
C PRO A 95 -2.63 6.07 -10.42
N PHE A 96 -1.92 5.07 -9.89
CA PHE A 96 -2.27 3.65 -10.03
C PHE A 96 -3.69 3.36 -9.54
N VAL A 97 -4.13 4.01 -8.46
CA VAL A 97 -5.49 3.86 -7.94
C VAL A 97 -6.55 4.27 -8.93
N MET A 98 -6.22 5.20 -9.85
CA MET A 98 -7.13 5.65 -10.93
C MET A 98 -7.00 4.81 -12.20
N ARG A 99 -5.89 4.08 -12.38
CA ARG A 99 -5.67 3.22 -13.55
C ARG A 99 -6.14 1.78 -13.32
N SER A 100 -6.10 1.32 -12.07
CA SER A 100 -6.38 -0.08 -11.73
C SER A 100 -7.24 -0.15 -10.47
N GLU A 101 -8.51 -0.50 -10.63
CA GLU A 101 -9.42 -0.77 -9.51
C GLU A 101 -8.91 -1.93 -8.63
N MET A 102 -8.12 -2.85 -9.21
CA MET A 102 -7.47 -3.94 -8.47
C MET A 102 -6.47 -3.45 -7.41
N TYR A 103 -6.03 -2.18 -7.49
CA TYR A 103 -5.13 -1.60 -6.49
C TYR A 103 -5.81 -1.46 -5.13
N ALA A 104 -6.95 -0.79 -5.11
CA ALA A 104 -7.74 -0.60 -3.89
C ALA A 104 -8.40 -1.91 -3.42
N LEU A 105 -8.90 -2.73 -4.36
CA LEU A 105 -9.53 -4.01 -4.03
C LEU A 105 -8.56 -4.97 -3.33
N ALA A 106 -7.32 -5.07 -3.79
CA ALA A 106 -6.31 -5.89 -3.13
C ALA A 106 -6.07 -5.45 -1.68
N ALA A 107 -5.97 -4.13 -1.44
CA ALA A 107 -5.82 -3.58 -0.10
C ALA A 107 -7.04 -3.90 0.78
N ILE A 108 -8.26 -3.69 0.27
CA ILE A 108 -9.50 -4.00 1.00
C ILE A 108 -9.55 -5.47 1.38
N ILE A 109 -9.36 -6.38 0.40
CA ILE A 109 -9.42 -7.83 0.63
C ILE A 109 -8.40 -8.25 1.68
N GLY A 110 -7.15 -7.82 1.56
CA GLY A 110 -6.13 -8.25 2.50
C GLY A 110 -6.30 -7.67 3.90
N VAL A 111 -6.80 -6.43 4.04
CA VAL A 111 -7.11 -5.88 5.37
C VAL A 111 -8.32 -6.59 5.98
N VAL A 112 -9.34 -6.93 5.18
CA VAL A 112 -10.48 -7.74 5.65
C VAL A 112 -10.00 -9.13 6.10
N VAL A 113 -9.14 -9.78 5.34
CA VAL A 113 -8.53 -11.06 5.74
C VAL A 113 -7.81 -10.91 7.08
N TYR A 114 -7.00 -9.87 7.24
CA TYR A 114 -6.32 -9.59 8.51
C TYR A 114 -7.30 -9.43 9.67
N THR A 115 -8.36 -8.61 9.51
CA THR A 115 -9.33 -8.37 10.59
C THR A 115 -10.11 -9.64 10.96
N LEU A 116 -10.46 -10.48 10.01
CA LEU A 116 -11.16 -11.74 10.25
C LEU A 116 -10.27 -12.78 10.94
N VAL A 117 -9.02 -12.90 10.49
CA VAL A 117 -8.11 -13.97 10.94
C VAL A 117 -7.49 -13.65 12.31
N ARG A 118 -7.32 -12.38 12.66
CA ARG A 118 -6.72 -11.96 13.95
C ARG A 118 -7.45 -12.48 15.20
N SER A 119 -8.71 -12.85 15.08
CA SER A 119 -9.49 -13.42 16.18
C SER A 119 -9.15 -14.89 16.45
N TYR A 120 -8.47 -15.57 15.53
CA TYR A 120 -8.21 -17.01 15.57
C TYR A 120 -6.73 -17.35 15.72
N ILE A 121 -5.83 -16.45 15.34
CA ILE A 121 -4.37 -16.67 15.36
C ILE A 121 -3.65 -15.48 16.00
N PRO A 122 -2.38 -15.65 16.42
CA PRO A 122 -1.57 -14.55 16.97
C PRO A 122 -1.51 -13.36 16.01
N GLU A 123 -1.54 -12.15 16.55
CA GLU A 123 -1.64 -10.90 15.77
C GLU A 123 -0.55 -10.79 14.70
N THR A 124 0.69 -11.14 15.02
CA THR A 124 1.79 -11.14 14.05
C THR A 124 1.53 -12.07 12.86
N ALA A 125 0.99 -13.26 13.12
CA ALA A 125 0.65 -14.20 12.05
C ALA A 125 -0.52 -13.68 11.20
N ALA A 126 -1.52 -13.05 11.81
CA ALA A 126 -2.62 -12.41 11.11
C ALA A 126 -2.15 -11.25 10.21
N MET A 127 -1.23 -10.42 10.71
CA MET A 127 -0.60 -9.36 9.92
C MET A 127 0.12 -9.91 8.70
N ILE A 128 0.97 -10.94 8.89
CA ILE A 128 1.69 -11.58 7.80
C ILE A 128 0.71 -12.17 6.77
N THR A 129 -0.36 -12.82 7.22
CA THR A 129 -1.39 -13.38 6.34
C THR A 129 -2.06 -12.29 5.51
N GLY A 130 -2.46 -11.18 6.12
CA GLY A 130 -3.03 -10.02 5.42
C GLY A 130 -2.05 -9.39 4.43
N MET A 131 -0.79 -9.22 4.80
CA MET A 131 0.26 -8.70 3.91
C MET A 131 0.49 -9.61 2.71
N LEU A 132 0.56 -10.91 2.92
CA LEU A 132 0.72 -11.89 1.84
C LEU A 132 -0.50 -11.89 0.90
N ALA A 133 -1.71 -11.75 1.43
CA ALA A 133 -2.92 -11.65 0.62
C ALA A 133 -2.88 -10.41 -0.28
N ILE A 134 -2.55 -9.23 0.24
CA ILE A 134 -2.41 -8.00 -0.56
C ILE A 134 -1.32 -8.16 -1.61
N PHE A 135 -0.14 -8.59 -1.19
CA PHE A 135 1.01 -8.71 -2.06
C PHE A 135 0.78 -9.70 -3.21
N SER A 136 0.26 -10.89 -2.90
CA SER A 136 -0.03 -11.91 -3.93
C SER A 136 -1.09 -11.46 -4.92
N LEU A 137 -2.17 -10.82 -4.46
CA LEU A 137 -3.19 -10.25 -5.34
C LEU A 137 -2.64 -9.16 -6.26
N ARG A 138 -1.77 -8.30 -5.72
CA ARG A 138 -1.13 -7.24 -6.51
C ARG A 138 -0.16 -7.80 -7.54
N VAL A 139 0.71 -8.73 -7.16
CA VAL A 139 1.65 -9.37 -8.07
C VAL A 139 0.90 -10.14 -9.16
N ALA A 140 -0.16 -10.86 -8.80
CA ALA A 140 -1.03 -11.53 -9.76
C ALA A 140 -1.68 -10.54 -10.74
N ALA A 141 -2.20 -9.42 -10.25
CA ALA A 141 -2.80 -8.38 -11.09
C ALA A 141 -1.78 -7.74 -12.05
N ILE A 142 -0.54 -7.53 -11.60
CA ILE A 142 0.56 -7.01 -12.42
C ILE A 142 0.94 -8.02 -13.50
N TYR A 143 1.11 -9.29 -13.13
CA TYR A 143 1.58 -10.33 -14.05
C TYR A 143 0.53 -10.68 -15.12
N TRP A 144 -0.73 -10.80 -14.73
CA TRP A 144 -1.83 -11.14 -15.63
C TRP A 144 -2.50 -9.93 -16.27
N GLN A 145 -2.03 -8.70 -15.95
CA GLN A 145 -2.59 -7.44 -16.45
C GLN A 145 -4.12 -7.38 -16.27
N ILE A 146 -4.60 -7.86 -15.11
CA ILE A 146 -6.03 -7.90 -14.80
C ILE A 146 -6.53 -6.46 -14.63
N GLN A 147 -7.38 -6.04 -15.55
CA GLN A 147 -8.11 -4.77 -15.47
C GLN A 147 -9.57 -5.08 -15.19
N VAL A 148 -10.15 -4.43 -14.18
CA VAL A 148 -11.60 -4.51 -13.98
C VAL A 148 -12.26 -3.67 -15.07
N PRO A 149 -13.30 -4.19 -15.75
CA PRO A 149 -13.97 -3.46 -16.83
C PRO A 149 -14.57 -2.16 -16.27
N ILE A 150 -14.08 -1.02 -16.75
CA ILE A 150 -14.65 0.30 -16.41
C ILE A 150 -16.03 0.39 -17.03
N ILE A 151 -17.05 0.62 -16.20
CA ILE A 151 -18.39 0.95 -16.69
C ILE A 151 -18.31 2.35 -17.33
N LYS A 152 -18.15 2.40 -18.65
CA LYS A 152 -18.25 3.66 -19.39
C LYS A 152 -19.72 4.08 -19.37
N PHE A 153 -20.05 5.09 -18.58
CA PHE A 153 -21.32 5.78 -18.74
C PHE A 153 -21.33 6.39 -20.12
N LYS A 154 -22.30 5.96 -20.94
CA LYS A 154 -22.50 6.51 -22.28
C LYS A 154 -23.02 7.94 -22.08
N ASP A 155 -22.19 8.95 -22.38
CA ASP A 155 -22.66 10.34 -22.40
C ASP A 155 -23.84 10.42 -23.36
N LYS A 156 -25.02 10.75 -22.83
CA LYS A 156 -26.16 11.14 -23.62
C LYS A 156 -25.92 12.62 -24.02
N THR A 157 -25.30 12.84 -25.16
CA THR A 157 -25.41 14.07 -25.90
C THR A 157 -26.76 14.08 -26.63
#